data_0fcca56c74e1a9c205e163ecbcb9d540
#
_entry.id   0fcca56c74e1a9c205e163ecbcb9d540
#
_cell.length_a   1.000
_cell.length_b   1.000
_cell.length_c   1.000
_cell.angle_alpha   90.00
_cell.angle_beta   90.00
_cell.angle_gamma   90.00
#
_symmetry.space_group_name_H-M   'P 1'
#
loop_
_entity.id
_entity.type
_entity.pdbx_description
1 polymer ?
#
loop_
_entity_poly.entity_id
_entity_poly.type
_entity_poly.pdbx_seq_one_letter_code
_entity_poly.pdbx_strand_id
1 'polypeptide(L)'
;SSYKDGLFPKTIKAEVSDWVNAVYKEMKAHKDDFQYWIDQNWIDSNTAAYYSNSSWFKMSKSLAYKAIQNQLSALNWLQKGDISDILEGATRMKICLGVGHGAAYWANRVYDGIDFGLGTEAFAEMTSASMTCPESLAVIQKYLPKSYAVYKEIIKMIAENV
;
A
#
# COMPACT_ATOMS: atom_id res chain seq x y z
N SER A 1 2.88 3.29 24.95
CA SER A 1 1.74 2.72 24.24
C SER A 1 1.94 2.87 22.73
N SER A 2 1.39 1.93 21.94
CA SER A 2 1.52 1.90 20.48
C SER A 2 1.10 3.21 19.79
N TYR A 3 0.23 3.97 20.41
CA TYR A 3 -0.20 5.28 19.92
C TYR A 3 0.86 6.37 20.19
N LYS A 4 1.42 6.40 21.39
CA LYS A 4 2.41 7.42 21.80
C LYS A 4 3.74 7.30 21.08
N ASP A 5 4.12 6.08 20.71
CA ASP A 5 5.43 5.80 20.14
C ASP A 5 5.44 5.80 18.60
N GLY A 6 4.32 6.17 17.98
CA GLY A 6 4.20 6.15 16.52
C GLY A 6 4.24 4.75 15.91
N LEU A 7 3.89 3.72 16.68
CA LEU A 7 3.93 2.33 16.23
C LEU A 7 3.05 2.10 15.01
N PHE A 8 1.87 2.70 14.95
CA PHE A 8 0.94 2.50 13.85
C PHE A 8 1.51 2.93 12.50
N PRO A 9 1.93 4.20 12.29
CA PRO A 9 2.54 4.57 11.01
C PRO A 9 3.85 3.83 10.72
N LYS A 10 4.66 3.49 11.74
CA LYS A 10 5.86 2.69 11.55
C LYS A 10 5.55 1.28 11.05
N THR A 11 4.52 0.65 11.62
CA THR A 11 4.06 -0.68 11.20
C THR A 11 3.56 -0.66 9.77
N ILE A 12 2.79 0.35 9.38
CA ILE A 12 2.29 0.51 8.01
C ILE A 12 3.46 0.61 7.03
N LYS A 13 4.41 1.50 7.30
CA LYS A 13 5.58 1.68 6.42
C LYS A 13 6.41 0.41 6.29
N ALA A 14 6.64 -0.30 7.40
CA ALA A 14 7.39 -1.55 7.40
C ALA A 14 6.66 -2.65 6.62
N GLU A 15 5.37 -2.81 6.83
CA GLU A 15 4.55 -3.81 6.14
C GLU A 15 4.48 -3.54 4.64
N VAL A 16 4.29 -2.30 4.24
CA VAL A 16 4.30 -1.90 2.82
C VAL A 16 5.67 -2.11 2.20
N SER A 17 6.75 -1.76 2.90
CA SER A 17 8.12 -2.01 2.44
C SER A 17 8.40 -3.50 2.25
N ASP A 18 7.97 -4.34 3.18
CA ASP A 18 8.10 -5.80 3.06
C ASP A 18 7.31 -6.34 1.87
N TRP A 19 6.12 -5.83 1.64
CA TRP A 19 5.30 -6.19 0.48
C TRP A 19 5.99 -5.82 -0.84
N VAL A 20 6.49 -4.59 -0.97
CA VAL A 20 7.24 -4.15 -2.14
C VAL A 20 8.48 -5.01 -2.37
N ASN A 21 9.23 -5.32 -1.32
CA ASN A 21 10.42 -6.17 -1.41
C ASN A 21 10.08 -7.59 -1.83
N ALA A 22 8.97 -8.16 -1.33
CA ALA A 22 8.50 -9.49 -1.71
C ALA A 22 8.11 -9.54 -3.19
N VAL A 23 7.38 -8.54 -3.69
CA VAL A 23 7.03 -8.45 -5.11
C VAL A 23 8.28 -8.31 -5.97
N TYR A 24 9.22 -7.45 -5.57
CA TYR A 24 10.49 -7.29 -6.30
C TYR A 24 11.29 -8.60 -6.38
N LYS A 25 11.37 -9.32 -5.26
CA LYS A 25 12.04 -10.62 -5.21
C LYS A 25 11.38 -11.64 -6.15
N GLU A 26 10.06 -11.68 -6.18
CA GLU A 26 9.30 -12.58 -7.05
C GLU A 26 9.46 -12.20 -8.52
N MET A 27 9.43 -10.91 -8.86
CA MET A 27 9.70 -10.43 -10.21
C MET A 27 11.10 -10.86 -10.69
N LYS A 28 12.11 -10.77 -9.83
CA LYS A 28 13.48 -11.22 -10.15
C LYS A 28 13.56 -12.73 -10.34
N ALA A 29 12.83 -13.50 -9.54
CA ALA A 29 12.76 -14.95 -9.68
C ALA A 29 12.13 -15.38 -11.02
N HIS A 30 11.24 -14.53 -11.57
CA HIS A 30 10.59 -14.72 -12.88
C HIS A 30 11.10 -13.70 -13.89
N LYS A 31 12.37 -13.36 -13.84
CA LYS A 31 13.01 -12.44 -14.77
C LYS A 31 12.82 -12.95 -16.20
N ASP A 32 12.44 -12.03 -17.09
CA ASP A 32 12.19 -12.29 -18.52
C ASP A 32 10.98 -13.20 -18.78
N ASP A 33 10.27 -13.64 -17.77
CA ASP A 33 8.99 -14.33 -17.89
C ASP A 33 7.83 -13.34 -17.75
N PHE A 34 7.64 -12.52 -18.78
CA PHE A 34 6.62 -11.45 -18.73
C PHE A 34 5.19 -11.99 -18.77
N GLN A 35 4.97 -13.22 -19.25
CA GLN A 35 3.64 -13.84 -19.16
C GLN A 35 3.27 -14.09 -17.70
N TYR A 36 4.22 -14.53 -16.88
CA TYR A 36 3.99 -14.65 -15.44
C TYR A 36 3.58 -13.30 -14.81
N TRP A 37 4.26 -12.21 -15.20
CA TRP A 37 3.95 -10.89 -14.70
C TRP A 37 2.56 -10.40 -15.15
N ILE A 38 2.14 -10.73 -16.38
CA ILE A 38 0.79 -10.45 -16.86
C ILE A 38 -0.25 -11.22 -16.04
N ASP A 39 0.00 -12.49 -15.76
CA ASP A 39 -0.91 -13.36 -15.02
C ASP A 39 -1.12 -12.86 -13.56
N GLN A 40 -0.11 -12.20 -13.01
CA GLN A 40 -0.20 -11.55 -11.69
C GLN A 40 -0.90 -10.18 -11.73
N ASN A 41 -1.28 -9.66 -12.87
CA ASN A 41 -1.75 -8.27 -13.06
C ASN A 41 -0.70 -7.21 -12.70
N TRP A 42 0.58 -7.54 -12.78
CA TRP A 42 1.67 -6.58 -12.54
C TRP A 42 1.94 -5.69 -13.74
N ILE A 43 1.76 -6.21 -14.94
CA ILE A 43 1.89 -5.47 -16.20
C ILE A 43 0.80 -5.92 -17.18
N ASP A 44 0.52 -5.10 -18.19
CA ASP A 44 -0.33 -5.47 -19.31
C ASP A 44 0.50 -6.05 -20.49
N SER A 45 -0.19 -6.55 -21.49
CA SER A 45 0.45 -7.12 -22.68
C SER A 45 1.28 -6.11 -23.46
N ASN A 46 0.85 -4.84 -23.52
CA ASN A 46 1.57 -3.78 -24.22
C ASN A 46 2.89 -3.47 -23.50
N THR A 47 2.88 -3.38 -22.18
CA THR A 47 4.07 -3.17 -21.38
C THR A 47 5.03 -4.35 -21.52
N ALA A 48 4.53 -5.58 -21.51
CA ALA A 48 5.34 -6.79 -21.73
C ALA A 48 6.04 -6.75 -23.09
N ALA A 49 5.33 -6.39 -24.15
CA ALA A 49 5.92 -6.25 -25.49
C ALA A 49 7.01 -5.18 -25.52
N TYR A 50 6.78 -4.06 -24.86
CA TYR A 50 7.76 -2.98 -24.75
C TYR A 50 9.04 -3.44 -24.04
N TYR A 51 8.92 -4.13 -22.90
CA TYR A 51 10.06 -4.67 -22.17
C TYR A 51 10.82 -5.73 -22.96
N SER A 52 10.11 -6.64 -23.64
CA SER A 52 10.70 -7.71 -24.45
C SER A 52 11.53 -7.17 -25.62
N ASN A 53 11.14 -6.02 -26.17
CA ASN A 53 11.82 -5.40 -27.31
C ASN A 53 12.86 -4.36 -26.89
N SER A 54 13.07 -4.16 -25.59
CA SER A 54 13.97 -3.15 -25.06
C SER A 54 15.29 -3.77 -24.61
N SER A 55 16.37 -3.49 -25.31
CA SER A 55 17.72 -3.96 -24.96
C SER A 55 18.27 -3.29 -23.67
N TRP A 56 17.64 -2.21 -23.23
CA TRP A 56 18.06 -1.43 -22.05
C TRP A 56 17.15 -1.67 -20.84
N PHE A 57 16.20 -2.60 -20.93
CA PHE A 57 15.33 -2.93 -19.80
C PHE A 57 16.17 -3.43 -18.62
N LYS A 58 15.96 -2.84 -17.46
CA LYS A 58 16.64 -3.22 -16.22
C LYS A 58 15.62 -3.41 -15.10
N MET A 59 15.84 -4.47 -14.32
CA MET A 59 15.09 -4.67 -13.07
C MET A 59 15.42 -3.56 -12.10
N SER A 60 14.37 -2.99 -11.50
CA SER A 60 14.49 -1.98 -10.45
C SER A 60 13.33 -2.10 -9.48
N LYS A 61 13.52 -1.58 -8.28
CA LYS A 61 12.48 -1.58 -7.25
C LYS A 61 11.25 -0.75 -7.66
N SER A 62 11.44 0.24 -8.54
CA SER A 62 10.32 1.04 -9.07
C SER A 62 9.32 0.18 -9.85
N LEU A 63 9.76 -0.92 -10.46
CA LEU A 63 8.88 -1.87 -11.13
C LEU A 63 7.94 -2.56 -10.14
N ALA A 64 8.42 -2.87 -8.92
CA ALA A 64 7.59 -3.47 -7.89
C ALA A 64 6.49 -2.52 -7.40
N TYR A 65 6.79 -1.23 -7.24
CA TYR A 65 5.78 -0.23 -6.93
C TYR A 65 4.71 -0.15 -8.01
N LYS A 66 5.12 -0.12 -9.29
CA LYS A 66 4.19 -0.12 -10.43
C LYS A 66 3.37 -1.41 -10.51
N ALA A 67 3.99 -2.56 -10.22
CA ALA A 67 3.32 -3.85 -10.22
C ALA A 67 2.18 -3.88 -9.20
N ILE A 68 2.43 -3.43 -7.97
CA ILE A 68 1.41 -3.33 -6.93
C ILE A 68 0.31 -2.35 -7.35
N GLN A 69 0.67 -1.19 -7.89
CA GLN A 69 -0.28 -0.21 -8.39
C GLN A 69 -1.20 -0.81 -9.46
N ASN A 70 -0.66 -1.54 -10.43
CA ASN A 70 -1.42 -2.19 -11.48
C ASN A 70 -2.34 -3.30 -10.92
N GLN A 71 -1.82 -4.11 -10.01
CA GLN A 71 -2.60 -5.17 -9.37
C GLN A 71 -3.82 -4.62 -8.64
N LEU A 72 -3.65 -3.55 -7.86
CA LEU A 72 -4.74 -2.91 -7.14
C LEU A 72 -5.68 -2.15 -8.06
N SER A 73 -5.18 -1.59 -9.15
CA SER A 73 -6.00 -0.88 -10.14
C SER A 73 -7.04 -1.78 -10.80
N ALA A 74 -6.81 -3.10 -10.83
CA ALA A 74 -7.77 -4.08 -11.33
C ALA A 74 -8.99 -4.27 -10.39
N LEU A 75 -8.90 -3.86 -9.14
CA LEU A 75 -10.00 -3.90 -8.18
C LEU A 75 -11.00 -2.76 -8.43
N ASN A 76 -12.25 -2.93 -7.99
CA ASN A 76 -13.24 -1.84 -8.05
C ASN A 76 -13.02 -0.82 -6.91
N TRP A 77 -13.71 0.32 -6.98
CA TRP A 77 -13.53 1.42 -6.00
C TRP A 77 -13.94 1.06 -4.59
N LEU A 78 -14.97 0.23 -4.40
CA LEU A 78 -15.36 -0.24 -3.07
C LEU A 78 -14.24 -1.06 -2.42
N GLN A 79 -13.47 -1.78 -3.22
CA GLN A 79 -12.37 -2.61 -2.74
C GLN A 79 -11.10 -1.81 -2.47
N LYS A 80 -10.74 -0.86 -3.32
CA LYS A 80 -9.42 -0.22 -3.30
C LYS A 80 -9.36 1.19 -2.74
N GLY A 81 -10.51 1.84 -2.54
CA GLY A 81 -10.53 3.26 -2.15
C GLY A 81 -9.73 3.56 -0.88
N ASP A 82 -10.01 2.86 0.21
CA ASP A 82 -9.35 3.14 1.49
C ASP A 82 -7.86 2.75 1.49
N ILE A 83 -7.52 1.57 0.95
CA ILE A 83 -6.10 1.16 0.88
C ILE A 83 -5.28 2.06 -0.04
N SER A 84 -5.90 2.65 -1.05
CA SER A 84 -5.26 3.60 -1.96
C SER A 84 -4.63 4.77 -1.20
N ASP A 85 -5.38 5.39 -0.30
CA ASP A 85 -4.90 6.52 0.49
C ASP A 85 -3.78 6.10 1.45
N ILE A 86 -3.93 4.94 2.08
CA ILE A 86 -2.89 4.40 2.97
C ILE A 86 -1.58 4.18 2.21
N LEU A 87 -1.64 3.56 1.03
CA LEU A 87 -0.45 3.28 0.23
C LEU A 87 0.19 4.54 -0.34
N GLU A 88 -0.62 5.51 -0.74
CA GLU A 88 -0.13 6.82 -1.20
C GLU A 88 0.73 7.49 -0.12
N GLY A 89 0.23 7.53 1.12
CA GLY A 89 0.97 8.09 2.24
C GLY A 89 2.19 7.24 2.63
N ALA A 90 2.05 5.93 2.72
CA ALA A 90 3.11 5.02 3.14
C ALA A 90 4.29 4.97 2.15
N THR A 91 4.03 5.19 0.87
CA THR A 91 5.05 5.12 -0.20
C THR A 91 5.48 6.48 -0.73
N ARG A 92 4.96 7.56 -0.16
CA ARG A 92 5.17 8.94 -0.66
C ARG A 92 4.88 9.04 -2.15
N MET A 93 3.68 8.66 -2.54
CA MET A 93 3.17 8.73 -3.92
C MET A 93 3.77 7.73 -4.91
N LYS A 94 4.67 6.84 -4.49
CA LYS A 94 5.21 5.80 -5.40
C LYS A 94 4.17 4.77 -5.81
N ILE A 95 3.16 4.54 -4.96
CA ILE A 95 1.93 3.85 -5.34
C ILE A 95 0.83 4.89 -5.29
N CYS A 96 0.23 5.18 -6.44
CA CYS A 96 -0.84 6.16 -6.58
C CYS A 96 -1.88 5.63 -7.56
N LEU A 97 -3.13 5.48 -7.10
CA LEU A 97 -4.21 4.92 -7.91
C LEU A 97 -5.07 6.01 -8.58
N GLY A 98 -4.62 7.27 -8.54
CA GLY A 98 -5.25 8.38 -9.25
C GLY A 98 -6.40 9.08 -8.51
N VAL A 99 -6.70 8.64 -7.29
CA VAL A 99 -7.66 9.30 -6.40
C VAL A 99 -7.08 9.32 -5.02
N GLY A 100 -6.77 10.47 -4.53
CA GLY A 100 -6.18 10.62 -3.22
C GLY A 100 -5.68 12.04 -3.02
N HIS A 101 -4.84 12.19 -2.04
CA HIS A 101 -4.23 13.47 -1.71
C HIS A 101 -2.97 13.69 -2.56
N GLY A 102 -2.64 14.93 -2.85
CA GLY A 102 -1.39 15.25 -3.53
C GLY A 102 -0.18 15.14 -2.60
N ALA A 103 1.03 15.13 -3.18
CA ALA A 103 2.29 15.01 -2.43
C ALA A 103 2.41 16.04 -1.28
N ALA A 104 1.90 17.26 -1.47
CA ALA A 104 1.92 18.32 -0.45
C ALA A 104 1.11 17.96 0.81
N TYR A 105 0.06 17.16 0.67
CA TYR A 105 -0.74 16.71 1.80
C TYR A 105 0.08 15.89 2.79
N TRP A 106 0.99 15.06 2.28
CA TRP A 106 1.81 14.18 3.10
C TRP A 106 3.09 14.85 3.62
N ALA A 107 3.57 15.91 2.96
CA ALA A 107 4.90 16.47 3.17
C ALA A 107 5.12 17.10 4.56
N ASN A 108 4.07 17.66 5.20
CA ASN A 108 4.21 18.51 6.38
C ASN A 108 3.60 17.92 7.66
N ARG A 109 3.47 16.59 7.74
CA ARG A 109 2.79 15.92 8.85
C ARG A 109 3.69 14.93 9.61
N VAL A 110 4.99 15.14 9.53
CA VAL A 110 5.99 14.35 10.28
C VAL A 110 6.56 15.23 11.40
N TYR A 111 6.45 14.77 12.64
CA TYR A 111 6.97 15.45 13.83
C TYR A 111 7.75 14.44 14.69
N ASP A 112 8.96 14.79 15.08
CA ASP A 112 9.85 13.92 15.89
C ASP A 112 10.01 12.50 15.32
N GLY A 113 10.11 12.40 13.98
CA GLY A 113 10.23 11.12 13.29
C GLY A 113 8.94 10.29 13.21
N ILE A 114 7.82 10.81 13.70
CA ILE A 114 6.51 10.15 13.65
C ILE A 114 5.68 10.74 12.52
N ASP A 115 5.20 9.89 11.62
CA ASP A 115 4.33 10.28 10.52
C ASP A 115 2.87 10.34 10.97
N PHE A 116 2.51 11.48 11.59
CA PHE A 116 1.14 11.70 12.07
C PHE A 116 0.13 11.76 10.92
N GLY A 117 0.54 12.24 9.75
CA GLY A 117 -0.34 12.29 8.58
C GLY A 117 -0.76 10.90 8.14
N LEU A 118 0.19 9.99 7.99
CA LEU A 118 -0.10 8.60 7.65
C LEU A 118 -0.92 7.90 8.72
N GLY A 119 -0.53 8.06 9.99
CA GLY A 119 -1.25 7.44 11.11
C GLY A 119 -2.70 7.88 11.21
N THR A 120 -2.96 9.18 11.09
CA THR A 120 -4.31 9.76 11.14
C THR A 120 -5.16 9.28 9.96
N GLU A 121 -4.63 9.34 8.76
CA GLU A 121 -5.35 8.94 7.55
C GLU A 121 -5.66 7.45 7.57
N ALA A 122 -4.67 6.61 7.85
CA ALA A 122 -4.87 5.16 7.91
C ALA A 122 -5.89 4.78 8.99
N PHE A 123 -5.89 5.48 10.13
CA PHE A 123 -6.88 5.26 11.17
C PHE A 123 -8.30 5.58 10.68
N ALA A 124 -8.46 6.71 10.00
CA ALA A 124 -9.74 7.12 9.43
C ALA A 124 -10.23 6.12 8.38
N GLU A 125 -9.35 5.71 7.45
CA GLU A 125 -9.68 4.77 6.38
C GLU A 125 -10.05 3.38 6.93
N MET A 126 -9.30 2.87 7.89
CA MET A 126 -9.60 1.56 8.51
C MET A 126 -10.89 1.63 9.32
N THR A 127 -11.18 2.75 9.98
CA THR A 127 -12.45 2.96 10.69
C THR A 127 -13.62 2.98 9.72
N SER A 128 -13.50 3.74 8.63
CA SER A 128 -14.52 3.81 7.58
C SER A 128 -14.80 2.43 6.98
N ALA A 129 -13.75 1.71 6.60
CA ALA A 129 -13.87 0.36 6.04
C ALA A 129 -14.57 -0.60 7.02
N SER A 130 -14.14 -0.57 8.28
CA SER A 130 -14.69 -1.45 9.32
C SER A 130 -16.17 -1.19 9.60
N MET A 131 -16.62 0.05 9.49
CA MET A 131 -18.00 0.44 9.79
C MET A 131 -18.93 0.32 8.59
N THR A 132 -18.46 0.58 7.38
CA THR A 132 -19.34 0.84 6.24
C THR A 132 -19.01 0.07 4.97
N CYS A 133 -17.83 -0.56 4.84
CA CYS A 133 -17.40 -1.16 3.57
C CYS A 133 -16.66 -2.49 3.78
N PRO A 134 -17.38 -3.61 3.87
CA PRO A 134 -16.76 -4.94 4.03
C PRO A 134 -15.77 -5.29 2.91
N GLU A 135 -16.01 -4.84 1.69
CA GLU A 135 -15.16 -5.08 0.53
C GLU A 135 -13.80 -4.41 0.71
N SER A 136 -13.78 -3.17 1.17
CA SER A 136 -12.55 -2.43 1.48
C SER A 136 -11.81 -3.05 2.65
N LEU A 137 -12.53 -3.42 3.71
CA LEU A 137 -11.96 -4.08 4.88
C LEU A 137 -11.24 -5.38 4.50
N ALA A 138 -11.84 -6.19 3.64
CA ALA A 138 -11.25 -7.46 3.19
C ALA A 138 -9.91 -7.22 2.47
N VAL A 139 -9.79 -6.18 1.66
CA VAL A 139 -8.54 -5.81 0.98
C VAL A 139 -7.47 -5.34 1.98
N ILE A 140 -7.85 -4.49 2.93
CA ILE A 140 -6.93 -4.05 3.99
C ILE A 140 -6.41 -5.24 4.79
N GLN A 141 -7.28 -6.14 5.21
CA GLN A 141 -6.90 -7.34 5.98
C GLN A 141 -6.01 -8.28 5.18
N LYS A 142 -6.21 -8.36 3.87
CA LYS A 142 -5.40 -9.20 2.98
C LYS A 142 -3.97 -8.68 2.84
N TYR A 143 -3.81 -7.38 2.61
CA TYR A 143 -2.51 -6.79 2.26
C TYR A 143 -1.79 -6.13 3.42
N LEU A 144 -2.52 -5.67 4.42
CA LEU A 144 -1.98 -4.97 5.60
C LEU A 144 -2.46 -5.61 6.91
N PRO A 145 -2.32 -6.94 7.08
CA PRO A 145 -2.83 -7.61 8.27
C PRO A 145 -2.16 -7.16 9.57
N LYS A 146 -0.86 -6.86 9.53
CA LYS A 146 -0.12 -6.38 10.71
C LYS A 146 -0.56 -4.99 11.12
N SER A 147 -0.72 -4.09 10.17
CA SER A 147 -1.21 -2.73 10.40
C SER A 147 -2.63 -2.74 10.93
N TYR A 148 -3.49 -3.59 10.37
CA TYR A 148 -4.85 -3.74 10.85
C TYR A 148 -4.89 -4.28 12.28
N ALA A 149 -4.00 -5.19 12.66
CA ALA A 149 -3.90 -5.68 14.04
C ALA A 149 -3.53 -4.55 15.01
N VAL A 150 -2.61 -3.67 14.65
CA VAL A 150 -2.26 -2.49 15.46
C VAL A 150 -3.46 -1.54 15.56
N TYR A 151 -4.16 -1.30 14.46
CA TYR A 151 -5.40 -0.52 14.46
C TYR A 151 -6.42 -1.06 15.48
N LYS A 152 -6.65 -2.37 15.48
CA LYS A 152 -7.58 -3.01 16.43
C LYS A 152 -7.15 -2.82 17.88
N GLU A 153 -5.85 -2.91 18.16
CA GLU A 153 -5.31 -2.64 19.52
C GLU A 153 -5.58 -1.20 19.95
N ILE A 154 -5.44 -0.24 19.05
CA ILE A 154 -5.76 1.17 19.32
C ILE A 154 -7.24 1.33 19.64
N ILE A 155 -8.13 0.74 18.84
CA ILE A 155 -9.57 0.78 19.07
C ILE A 155 -9.91 0.18 20.44
N LYS A 156 -9.32 -0.94 20.80
CA LYS A 156 -9.50 -1.57 22.10
C LYS A 156 -9.07 -0.65 23.26
N MET A 157 -7.91 -0.03 23.13
CA MET A 157 -7.42 0.95 24.11
C MET A 157 -8.37 2.13 24.28
N ILE A 158 -8.89 2.67 23.18
CA ILE A 158 -9.87 3.76 23.23
C ILE A 158 -11.14 3.32 23.97
N ALA A 159 -11.65 2.13 23.66
CA ALA A 159 -12.86 1.59 24.28
C ALA A 159 -12.69 1.36 25.78
N GLU A 160 -11.51 0.92 26.22
CA GLU A 160 -11.20 0.67 27.65
C GLU A 160 -11.05 1.97 28.47
N ASN A 161 -10.83 3.12 27.83
CA ASN A 161 -10.63 4.40 28.49
C ASN A 161 -11.82 5.35 28.40
N VAL A 162 -12.97 4.84 27.98
CA VAL A 162 -14.23 5.62 27.90
C VAL A 162 -15.10 5.39 29.13
#